data_1e47a447364b0e80efbae8ab4208bd22
#
_entry.id   1e47a447364b0e80efbae8ab4208bd22
#
_cell.length_a   1.000
_cell.length_b   1.000
_cell.length_c   1.000
_cell.angle_alpha   90.00
_cell.angle_beta   90.00
_cell.angle_gamma   90.00
#
_symmetry.space_group_name_H-M   'P 1'
#
loop_
_entity.id
_entity.type
_entity.pdbx_description
1 polymer ?
#
loop_
_entity_poly.entity_id
_entity_poly.type
_entity_poly.pdbx_seq_one_letter_code
_entity_poly.pdbx_strand_id
1 'polypeptide(L)'
;MQKILSWKNSKLMIEETKKKIAKNLILSFQEAGNISLKLRELGLKKEIKKDNTPVTNGDIEVNKLITNKIENITPGIPIVSEESSINKTNENLKNFWLIDPIDGTHDYINDRDEFTINAGLII
;
A
#
# COMPACT_ATOMS: atom_id res chain seq x y z
N MET A 1 18.14 -2.83 -12.37
CA MET A 1 18.61 -2.64 -10.99
C MET A 1 19.44 -1.40 -10.79
N GLN A 2 20.47 -1.23 -11.58
CA GLN A 2 21.33 -0.04 -11.48
C GLN A 2 20.60 1.27 -11.79
N LYS A 3 19.57 1.23 -12.63
CA LYS A 3 18.78 2.40 -12.99
C LYS A 3 17.99 2.98 -11.81
N ILE A 4 17.67 2.18 -10.80
CA ILE A 4 16.99 2.66 -9.62
C ILE A 4 17.89 3.59 -8.80
N LEU A 5 19.19 3.35 -8.80
CA LEU A 5 20.14 4.19 -8.07
C LEU A 5 20.47 5.48 -8.83
N SER A 6 20.33 5.50 -10.16
CA SER A 6 20.67 6.68 -10.97
C SER A 6 19.67 7.83 -10.82
N TRP A 7 18.44 7.56 -10.40
CA TRP A 7 17.45 8.61 -10.17
C TRP A 7 17.78 9.54 -9.01
N LYS A 8 18.70 9.12 -8.13
CA LYS A 8 19.22 9.98 -7.07
C LYS A 8 20.10 11.12 -7.58
N ASN A 9 20.60 10.99 -8.79
CA ASN A 9 21.59 11.89 -9.36
C ASN A 9 21.02 12.85 -10.40
N SER A 10 19.75 12.68 -10.81
CA SER A 10 19.12 13.51 -11.83
C SER A 10 17.66 13.79 -11.47
N LYS A 11 17.34 15.07 -11.31
CA LYS A 11 15.97 15.50 -11.01
C LYS A 11 15.00 15.10 -12.11
N LEU A 12 15.40 15.16 -13.38
CA LEU A 12 14.57 14.76 -14.51
C LEU A 12 14.29 13.26 -14.51
N MET A 13 15.29 12.45 -14.23
CA MET A 13 15.12 11.00 -14.11
C MET A 13 14.21 10.64 -12.96
N ILE A 14 14.29 11.36 -11.84
CA ILE A 14 13.40 11.14 -10.69
C ILE A 14 11.96 11.35 -11.11
N GLU A 15 11.65 12.44 -11.80
CA GLU A 15 10.28 12.74 -12.23
C GLU A 15 9.72 11.70 -13.21
N GLU A 16 10.51 11.26 -14.19
CA GLU A 16 10.10 10.22 -15.13
C GLU A 16 9.90 8.87 -14.44
N THR A 17 10.78 8.54 -13.51
CA THR A 17 10.68 7.31 -12.73
C THR A 17 9.41 7.30 -11.89
N LYS A 18 9.07 8.42 -11.25
CA LYS A 18 7.81 8.57 -10.49
C LYS A 18 6.60 8.33 -11.37
N LYS A 19 6.58 8.88 -12.57
CA LYS A 19 5.47 8.69 -13.52
C LYS A 19 5.31 7.22 -13.93
N LYS A 20 6.41 6.53 -14.19
CA LYS A 20 6.38 5.10 -14.52
C LYS A 20 5.86 4.26 -13.38
N ILE A 21 6.32 4.56 -12.17
CA ILE A 21 5.84 3.87 -10.96
C ILE A 21 4.33 4.04 -10.82
N ALA A 22 3.85 5.28 -10.91
CA ALA A 22 2.44 5.58 -10.80
C ALA A 22 1.61 4.83 -11.86
N LYS A 23 2.05 4.85 -13.10
CA LYS A 23 1.36 4.14 -14.19
C LYS A 23 1.29 2.64 -13.95
N ASN A 24 2.38 2.04 -13.48
CA ASN A 24 2.44 0.61 -13.21
C ASN A 24 1.55 0.18 -12.04
N LEU A 25 1.16 1.12 -11.18
CA LEU A 25 0.30 0.82 -10.04
C LEU A 25 -1.20 0.96 -10.32
N ILE A 26 -1.59 1.63 -11.40
CA ILE A 26 -3.01 1.90 -11.69
C ILE A 26 -3.86 0.64 -11.70
N LEU A 27 -3.46 -0.36 -12.49
CA LEU A 27 -4.22 -1.62 -12.60
C LEU A 27 -4.27 -2.37 -11.28
N SER A 28 -3.18 -2.35 -10.51
CA SER A 28 -3.13 -3.01 -9.21
C SER A 28 -4.04 -2.36 -8.20
N PHE A 29 -4.16 -1.03 -8.22
CA PHE A 29 -5.09 -0.30 -7.35
C PHE A 29 -6.54 -0.57 -7.75
N GLN A 30 -6.84 -0.65 -9.04
CA GLN A 30 -8.18 -1.04 -9.50
C GLN A 30 -8.52 -2.46 -9.05
N GLU A 31 -7.59 -3.39 -9.19
CA GLU A 31 -7.76 -4.77 -8.73
C GLU A 31 -7.95 -4.84 -7.21
N ALA A 32 -7.17 -4.08 -6.47
CA ALA A 32 -7.30 -3.99 -5.01
C ALA A 32 -8.69 -3.47 -4.61
N GLY A 33 -9.17 -2.44 -5.29
CA GLY A 33 -10.52 -1.91 -5.08
C GLY A 33 -11.58 -2.96 -5.32
N ASN A 34 -11.49 -3.69 -6.43
CA ASN A 34 -12.42 -4.75 -6.76
C ASN A 34 -12.41 -5.88 -5.72
N ILE A 35 -11.23 -6.28 -5.26
CA ILE A 35 -11.09 -7.30 -4.22
C ILE A 35 -11.73 -6.82 -2.91
N SER A 36 -11.48 -5.57 -2.52
CA SER A 36 -12.05 -5.02 -1.28
C SER A 36 -13.57 -5.04 -1.29
N LEU A 37 -14.17 -4.66 -2.41
CA LEU A 37 -15.63 -4.65 -2.56
C LEU A 37 -16.20 -6.07 -2.58
N LYS A 38 -15.53 -6.98 -3.26
CA LYS A 38 -15.97 -8.39 -3.34
C LYS A 38 -15.91 -9.08 -1.98
N LEU A 39 -14.85 -8.90 -1.23
CA LEU A 39 -14.72 -9.49 0.10
C LEU A 39 -15.76 -8.93 1.06
N ARG A 40 -16.05 -7.63 0.97
CA ARG A 40 -17.12 -7.02 1.76
C ARG A 40 -18.48 -7.62 1.43
N GLU A 41 -18.76 -7.81 0.14
CA GLU A 41 -20.01 -8.43 -0.32
C GLU A 41 -20.18 -9.86 0.18
N LEU A 42 -19.08 -10.63 0.22
CA LEU A 42 -19.08 -12.01 0.72
C LEU A 42 -19.18 -12.12 2.24
N GLY A 43 -19.03 -11.02 2.95
CA GLY A 43 -19.00 -10.99 4.41
C GLY A 43 -17.58 -10.95 4.96
N LEU A 44 -17.22 -9.85 5.60
CA LEU A 44 -15.88 -9.66 6.13
C LEU A 44 -15.61 -10.49 7.38
N LYS A 45 -14.40 -11.02 7.46
CA LYS A 45 -13.86 -11.64 8.67
C LYS A 45 -13.07 -10.57 9.42
N LYS A 46 -13.56 -10.20 10.60
CA LYS A 46 -13.00 -9.11 11.39
C LYS A 46 -12.25 -9.64 12.59
N GLU A 47 -11.10 -9.03 12.87
CA GLU A 47 -10.33 -9.24 14.08
C GLU A 47 -10.03 -7.89 14.73
N ILE A 48 -9.81 -7.88 16.04
CA ILE A 48 -9.42 -6.69 16.78
C ILE A 48 -7.93 -6.79 17.09
N LYS A 49 -7.17 -5.79 16.66
CA LYS A 49 -5.74 -5.71 16.92
C LYS A 49 -5.45 -5.34 18.38
N LYS A 50 -4.18 -5.45 18.79
CA LYS A 50 -3.75 -5.14 20.17
C LYS A 50 -4.05 -3.71 20.59
N ASP A 51 -4.08 -2.78 19.63
CA ASP A 51 -4.40 -1.36 19.88
C ASP A 51 -5.90 -1.06 19.84
N ASN A 52 -6.75 -2.09 19.86
CA ASN A 52 -8.21 -2.03 19.79
C ASN A 52 -8.76 -1.53 18.44
N THR A 53 -7.96 -1.46 17.40
CA THR A 53 -8.45 -1.14 16.06
C THR A 53 -8.84 -2.40 15.30
N PRO A 54 -9.86 -2.34 14.44
CA PRO A 54 -10.29 -3.50 13.67
C PRO A 54 -9.38 -3.72 12.46
N VAL A 55 -9.23 -4.98 12.08
CA VAL A 55 -8.65 -5.40 10.81
C VAL A 55 -9.52 -6.48 10.20
N THR A 56 -9.67 -6.45 8.88
CA THR A 56 -10.48 -7.44 8.16
C THR A 56 -9.62 -8.21 7.18
N ASN A 57 -10.17 -9.31 6.65
CA ASN A 57 -9.54 -10.02 5.54
C ASN A 57 -9.39 -9.13 4.31
N GLY A 58 -10.25 -8.11 4.14
CA GLY A 58 -10.09 -7.11 3.07
C GLY A 58 -8.81 -6.31 3.23
N ASP A 59 -8.53 -5.79 4.44
CA ASP A 59 -7.27 -5.09 4.73
C ASP A 59 -6.05 -5.96 4.40
N ILE A 60 -6.09 -7.22 4.80
CA ILE A 60 -4.95 -8.13 4.63
C ILE A 60 -4.73 -8.48 3.15
N GLU A 61 -5.78 -8.81 2.42
CA GLU A 61 -5.65 -9.18 1.01
C GLU A 61 -5.25 -8.00 0.13
N VAL A 62 -5.78 -6.81 0.39
CA VAL A 62 -5.37 -5.60 -0.30
C VAL A 62 -3.90 -5.29 0.00
N ASN A 63 -3.49 -5.42 1.27
CA ASN A 63 -2.09 -5.22 1.64
C ASN A 63 -1.16 -6.16 0.86
N LYS A 64 -1.48 -7.44 0.79
CA LYS A 64 -0.67 -8.42 0.05
C LYS A 64 -0.54 -8.04 -1.43
N LEU A 65 -1.63 -7.68 -2.06
CA LEU A 65 -1.63 -7.33 -3.48
C LEU A 65 -0.78 -6.10 -3.75
N ILE A 66 -0.98 -5.04 -3.00
CA ILE A 66 -0.28 -3.76 -3.21
C ILE A 66 1.20 -3.89 -2.85
N THR A 67 1.53 -4.51 -1.71
CA THR A 67 2.93 -4.65 -1.30
C THR A 67 3.71 -5.54 -2.26
N ASN A 68 3.14 -6.63 -2.74
CA ASN A 68 3.79 -7.49 -3.73
C ASN A 68 4.08 -6.74 -5.02
N LYS A 69 3.13 -5.96 -5.50
CA LYS A 69 3.31 -5.18 -6.73
C LYS A 69 4.38 -4.12 -6.55
N ILE A 70 4.35 -3.39 -5.44
CA ILE A 70 5.33 -2.34 -5.15
C ILE A 70 6.74 -2.94 -5.03
N GLU A 71 6.87 -4.06 -4.36
CA GLU A 71 8.16 -4.74 -4.24
C GLU A 71 8.73 -5.14 -5.60
N ASN A 72 7.88 -5.59 -6.51
CA ASN A 72 8.30 -5.95 -7.87
C ASN A 72 8.70 -4.73 -8.70
N ILE A 73 8.04 -3.60 -8.53
CA ILE A 73 8.33 -2.37 -9.29
C ILE A 73 9.55 -1.66 -8.73
N THR A 74 9.67 -1.60 -7.42
CA THR A 74 10.75 -0.88 -6.73
C THR A 74 11.47 -1.77 -5.73
N PRO A 75 12.17 -2.82 -6.20
CA PRO A 75 12.92 -3.68 -5.30
C PRO A 75 13.98 -2.87 -4.57
N GLY A 76 14.11 -3.06 -3.29
CA GLY A 76 15.09 -2.35 -2.49
C GLY A 76 14.59 -1.08 -1.83
N ILE A 77 13.38 -0.60 -2.14
CA ILE A 77 12.76 0.48 -1.38
C ILE A 77 11.90 -0.13 -0.27
N PRO A 78 12.22 0.14 1.00
CA PRO A 78 11.46 -0.43 2.11
C PRO A 78 9.98 -0.04 2.09
N ILE A 79 9.14 -0.94 2.56
CA ILE A 79 7.70 -0.73 2.66
C ILE A 79 7.31 -0.68 4.14
N VAL A 80 6.60 0.39 4.51
CA VAL A 80 5.95 0.53 5.82
C VAL A 80 4.45 0.46 5.59
N SER A 81 3.81 -0.56 6.14
CA SER A 81 2.37 -0.75 5.97
C SER A 81 1.66 -0.87 7.32
N GLU A 82 0.43 -0.35 7.38
CA GLU A 82 -0.43 -0.49 8.55
C GLU A 82 -0.68 -1.97 8.92
N GLU A 83 -0.70 -2.86 7.93
CA GLU A 83 -1.01 -4.28 8.15
C GLU A 83 0.22 -5.18 8.20
N SER A 84 1.42 -4.61 8.27
CA SER A 84 2.64 -5.36 8.51
C SER A 84 3.53 -4.63 9.50
N SER A 85 4.21 -5.40 10.35
CA SER A 85 5.08 -4.84 11.38
C SER A 85 6.49 -4.53 10.89
N ILE A 86 6.85 -5.00 9.70
CA ILE A 86 8.18 -4.80 9.13
C ILE A 86 8.38 -3.30 8.88
N ASN A 87 9.49 -2.77 9.33
CA ASN A 87 9.91 -1.37 9.17
C ASN A 87 9.10 -0.32 9.95
N LYS A 88 8.02 -0.67 10.66
CA LYS A 88 7.23 0.31 11.41
C LYS A 88 8.01 1.09 12.46
N THR A 89 8.98 0.44 13.09
CA THR A 89 9.80 1.04 14.14
C THR A 89 11.15 1.55 13.67
N ASN A 90 11.41 1.49 12.37
CA ASN A 90 12.68 1.91 11.81
C ASN A 90 12.66 3.42 11.53
N GLU A 91 13.15 4.21 12.49
CA GLU A 91 13.18 5.67 12.40
C GLU A 91 14.24 6.21 11.44
N ASN A 92 15.13 5.34 10.92
CA ASN A 92 16.21 5.74 10.03
C ASN A 92 15.87 5.65 8.55
N LEU A 93 14.62 5.29 8.20
CA LEU A 93 14.20 5.22 6.81
C LEU A 93 14.12 6.62 6.20
N LYS A 94 14.84 6.82 5.09
CA LYS A 94 14.81 8.07 4.33
C LYS A 94 13.95 7.97 3.08
N ASN A 95 14.06 6.85 2.37
CA ASN A 95 13.27 6.55 1.19
C ASN A 95 12.45 5.31 1.48
N PHE A 96 11.14 5.42 1.43
CA PHE A 96 10.26 4.29 1.76
C PHE A 96 8.86 4.51 1.22
N TRP A 97 8.12 3.42 1.12
CA TRP A 97 6.70 3.45 0.86
C TRP A 97 5.93 3.45 2.17
N LEU A 98 4.90 4.27 2.22
CA LEU A 98 3.93 4.24 3.32
C LEU A 98 2.60 3.78 2.74
N ILE A 99 2.09 2.65 3.24
CA ILE A 99 0.89 2.01 2.70
C ILE A 99 -0.18 1.91 3.77
N ASP A 100 -1.37 2.37 3.41
CA ASP A 100 -2.58 2.09 4.16
C ASP A 100 -3.52 1.33 3.23
N PRO A 101 -3.62 -0.01 3.38
CA PRO A 101 -4.39 -0.83 2.44
C PRO A 101 -5.87 -0.45 2.40
N ILE A 102 -6.45 -0.15 3.56
CA ILE A 102 -7.80 0.40 3.66
C ILE A 102 -7.77 1.47 4.74
N ASP A 103 -7.82 2.72 4.30
CA ASP A 103 -8.01 3.88 5.17
C ASP A 103 -9.51 4.08 5.33
N GLY A 104 -9.99 4.10 6.57
CA GLY A 104 -11.42 4.12 6.85
C GLY A 104 -11.99 2.72 7.04
N THR A 105 -11.26 1.84 7.73
CA THR A 105 -11.69 0.45 7.99
C THR A 105 -13.05 0.39 8.68
N HIS A 106 -13.35 1.34 9.57
CA HIS A 106 -14.64 1.41 10.24
C HIS A 106 -15.79 1.61 9.23
N ASP A 107 -15.64 2.54 8.29
CA ASP A 107 -16.63 2.76 7.24
C ASP A 107 -16.72 1.56 6.30
N TYR A 108 -15.59 0.97 5.97
CA TYR A 108 -15.53 -0.23 5.15
C TYR A 108 -16.32 -1.38 5.77
N ILE A 109 -16.13 -1.63 7.07
CA ILE A 109 -16.85 -2.68 7.82
C ILE A 109 -18.36 -2.41 7.83
N ASN A 110 -18.75 -1.14 7.96
CA ASN A 110 -20.15 -0.74 8.08
C ASN A 110 -20.84 -0.49 6.73
N ASP A 111 -20.27 -1.04 5.66
CA ASP A 111 -20.83 -1.00 4.31
C ASP A 111 -20.97 0.43 3.76
N ARG A 112 -20.08 1.32 4.19
CA ARG A 112 -19.99 2.68 3.66
C ARG A 112 -18.84 2.74 2.65
N ASP A 113 -19.01 3.59 1.64
CA ASP A 113 -18.02 3.73 0.58
C ASP A 113 -16.98 4.82 0.83
N GLU A 114 -16.94 5.36 2.05
CA GLU A 114 -15.97 6.35 2.48
C GLU A 114 -14.69 5.70 2.98
N PHE A 115 -14.05 4.91 2.14
CA PHE A 115 -12.74 4.35 2.41
C PHE A 115 -11.86 4.47 1.18
N THR A 116 -10.55 4.46 1.39
CA THR A 116 -9.56 4.60 0.31
C THR A 116 -8.43 3.60 0.48
N ILE A 117 -7.72 3.37 -0.61
CA ILE A 117 -6.50 2.55 -0.66
C ILE A 117 -5.36 3.51 -0.98
N ASN A 118 -4.38 3.62 -0.09
CA ASN A 118 -3.34 4.63 -0.19
C ASN A 118 -1.94 4.05 -0.20
N ALA A 119 -1.11 4.56 -1.08
CA ALA A 119 0.33 4.31 -1.09
C ALA A 119 1.06 5.62 -1.38
N GLY A 120 1.95 6.00 -0.49
CA GLY A 120 2.81 7.17 -0.65
C GLY A 120 4.26 6.77 -0.76
N LEU A 121 4.96 7.29 -1.76
CA LEU A 121 6.40 7.12 -1.89
C LEU A 121 7.09 8.36 -1.35
N ILE A 122 7.87 8.17 -0.29
CA ILE A 122 8.68 9.22 0.35
C ILE A 122 10.11 9.10 -0.14
N ILE A 123 10.58 10.14 -0.77
CA ILE A 123 11.96 10.21 -1.28
C ILE A 123 12.54 11.60 -1.10
#